data_13ac6ab5f387c9f23bef2ca64513db67
#
_entry.id   13ac6ab5f387c9f23bef2ca64513db67
#
_cell.length_a   1.000
_cell.length_b   1.000
_cell.length_c   1.000
_cell.angle_alpha   90.00
_cell.angle_beta   90.00
_cell.angle_gamma   90.00
#
_symmetry.space_group_name_H-M   'P 1'
#
loop_
_entity.id
_entity.type
_entity.pdbx_description
1 polymer ?
#
loop_
_entity_poly.entity_id
_entity_poly.type
_entity_poly.pdbx_seq_one_letter_code
_entity_poly.pdbx_strand_id
1 'polypeptide(L)'
;MNLHRTLAVFLLAASLSGGVLAQDRVALDDETIFIAVEDALQSARSLAGADITVRSRDGYVTLSGFAATMEDIAEAVRLTLRVRGVTGVDNKIRVAVRASRA
;
A
#
# COMPACT_ATOMS: atom_id res chain seq x y z
N MET A 1 -23.01 44.14 16.37
CA MET A 1 -22.22 44.01 16.59
C MET A 1 -21.64 42.73 16.87
N ASN A 2 -22.01 41.88 17.26
CA ASN A 2 -21.40 40.72 17.51
C ASN A 2 -21.38 39.86 16.39
N LEU A 3 -22.02 40.03 15.38
CA LEU A 3 -22.02 39.27 14.30
C LEU A 3 -20.74 39.06 13.69
N HIS A 4 -19.99 40.03 13.60
CA HIS A 4 -18.79 39.93 12.92
C HIS A 4 -17.93 38.93 13.56
N ARG A 5 -18.01 38.77 14.79
CA ARG A 5 -17.18 37.94 15.39
C ARG A 5 -17.46 36.60 14.98
N THR A 6 -18.61 36.25 14.84
CA THR A 6 -18.95 34.95 14.52
C THR A 6 -18.44 34.61 13.17
N LEU A 7 -18.40 35.53 12.32
CA LEU A 7 -17.91 35.24 11.02
C LEU A 7 -16.50 34.80 11.05
N ALA A 8 -15.77 35.39 11.83
CA ALA A 8 -14.37 35.06 11.89
C ALA A 8 -14.21 33.63 12.23
N VAL A 9 -15.03 33.16 13.04
CA VAL A 9 -14.91 31.81 13.43
C VAL A 9 -15.10 30.87 12.31
N PHE A 10 -15.97 31.13 11.42
CA PHE A 10 -16.17 30.31 10.33
C PHE A 10 -14.98 30.20 9.48
N LEU A 11 -14.32 31.22 9.27
CA LEU A 11 -13.18 31.21 8.45
C LEU A 11 -12.16 30.23 8.93
N LEU A 12 -12.04 30.15 10.19
CA LEU A 12 -11.09 29.30 10.74
C LEU A 12 -11.41 27.89 10.43
N ALA A 13 -12.60 27.55 10.52
CA ALA A 13 -13.00 26.22 10.27
C ALA A 13 -12.62 25.82 8.88
N ALA A 14 -12.79 26.69 8.00
CA ALA A 14 -12.49 26.37 6.64
C ALA A 14 -11.05 26.03 6.47
N SER A 15 -10.25 26.76 7.11
CA SER A 15 -8.85 26.54 6.93
C SER A 15 -8.48 25.21 7.49
N LEU A 16 -9.06 24.82 8.53
CA LEU A 16 -8.74 23.61 9.09
C LEU A 16 -9.04 22.47 8.18
N SER A 17 -10.11 22.52 7.52
CA SER A 17 -10.48 21.45 6.69
C SER A 17 -9.44 21.26 5.63
N GLY A 18 -8.91 22.27 5.12
CA GLY A 18 -7.91 22.15 4.10
C GLY A 18 -6.70 21.43 4.62
N GLY A 19 -6.30 21.74 5.78
CA GLY A 19 -5.13 21.13 6.33
C GLY A 19 -5.34 19.65 6.57
N VAL A 20 -6.47 19.31 7.00
CA VAL A 20 -6.75 17.94 7.29
C VAL A 20 -6.70 17.12 6.03
N LEU A 21 -7.20 17.62 4.96
CA LEU A 21 -7.16 16.88 3.74
C LEU A 21 -5.76 16.62 3.29
N ALA A 22 -4.93 17.57 3.44
CA ALA A 22 -3.55 17.40 3.02
C ALA A 22 -2.91 16.27 3.79
N GLN A 23 -3.14 16.17 5.05
CA GLN A 23 -2.57 15.17 5.78
C GLN A 23 -3.09 13.84 5.40
N ASP A 24 -4.32 13.74 5.14
CA ASP A 24 -4.91 12.54 4.77
C ASP A 24 -4.24 11.93 3.58
N ARG A 25 -3.77 12.71 2.66
CA ARG A 25 -3.15 12.20 1.53
C ARG A 25 -1.79 11.72 1.77
N VAL A 26 -1.15 12.17 2.71
CA VAL A 26 0.17 11.83 2.91
C VAL A 26 0.39 10.60 3.61
N ALA A 27 -0.31 10.28 4.53
CA ALA A 27 0.26 9.37 5.29
C ALA A 27 -0.42 8.18 5.67
N LEU A 28 -0.33 7.19 4.95
CA LEU A 28 -0.70 5.92 5.46
C LEU A 28 0.57 5.40 6.07
N ASP A 29 0.51 4.90 7.27
CA ASP A 29 1.72 4.45 7.91
C ASP A 29 2.11 3.07 7.41
N ASP A 30 3.28 2.64 7.79
CA ASP A 30 3.85 1.41 7.28
C ASP A 30 2.99 0.21 7.60
N GLU A 31 2.44 0.17 8.76
CA GLU A 31 1.64 -0.96 9.14
C GLU A 31 0.35 -1.04 8.36
N THR A 32 -0.29 0.07 8.11
CA THR A 32 -1.51 0.09 7.33
C THR A 32 -1.22 -0.39 5.92
N ILE A 33 -0.13 0.05 5.34
CA ILE A 33 0.24 -0.37 4.01
C ILE A 33 0.58 -1.85 4.00
N PHE A 34 1.32 -2.31 5.00
CA PHE A 34 1.69 -3.71 5.09
C PHE A 34 0.45 -4.59 5.10
N ILE A 35 -0.52 -4.26 5.92
CA ILE A 35 -1.73 -5.06 6.02
C ILE A 35 -2.49 -5.05 4.71
N ALA A 36 -2.59 -3.90 4.08
CA ALA A 36 -3.32 -3.81 2.83
C ALA A 36 -2.65 -4.61 1.72
N VAL A 37 -1.33 -4.60 1.68
CA VAL A 37 -0.61 -5.35 0.67
C VAL A 37 -0.76 -6.85 0.94
N GLU A 38 -0.63 -7.25 2.19
CA GLU A 38 -0.78 -8.65 2.53
C GLU A 38 -2.16 -9.14 2.12
N ASP A 39 -3.16 -8.34 2.41
CA ASP A 39 -4.50 -8.72 2.08
C ASP A 39 -4.70 -8.82 0.58
N ALA A 40 -4.15 -7.89 -0.17
CA ALA A 40 -4.29 -7.91 -1.61
C ALA A 40 -3.64 -9.15 -2.19
N LEU A 41 -2.46 -9.50 -1.69
CA LEU A 41 -1.77 -10.66 -2.22
C LEU A 41 -2.45 -11.96 -1.82
N GLN A 42 -2.97 -12.03 -0.62
CA GLN A 42 -3.63 -13.22 -0.18
C GLN A 42 -4.94 -13.44 -0.89
N SER A 43 -5.56 -12.41 -1.37
CA SER A 43 -6.82 -12.53 -2.04
C SER A 43 -6.67 -12.97 -3.49
N ALA A 44 -5.45 -12.92 -4.02
CA ALA A 44 -5.25 -13.26 -5.41
C ALA A 44 -5.08 -14.76 -5.58
N ARG A 45 -5.96 -15.39 -6.31
CA ARG A 45 -5.91 -16.79 -6.50
C ARG A 45 -4.67 -17.25 -7.18
N SER A 46 -4.16 -16.52 -8.11
CA SER A 46 -2.97 -16.90 -8.82
C SER A 46 -1.76 -16.98 -7.91
N LEU A 47 -1.84 -16.35 -6.76
CA LEU A 47 -0.72 -16.35 -5.83
C LEU A 47 -0.90 -17.32 -4.68
N ALA A 48 -1.89 -18.17 -4.77
CA ALA A 48 -2.19 -19.05 -3.65
C ALA A 48 -1.03 -19.94 -3.22
N GLY A 49 -0.20 -20.32 -4.12
CA GLY A 49 0.93 -21.17 -3.77
C GLY A 49 2.22 -20.43 -3.58
N ALA A 50 2.19 -19.11 -3.64
CA ALA A 50 3.40 -18.34 -3.52
C ALA A 50 3.73 -18.11 -2.06
N ASP A 51 5.00 -17.88 -1.80
CA ASP A 51 5.46 -17.61 -0.46
C ASP A 51 6.12 -16.25 -0.50
N ILE A 52 5.36 -15.21 -0.28
CA ILE A 52 5.83 -13.84 -0.42
C ILE A 52 5.84 -13.11 0.90
N THR A 53 6.97 -12.51 1.20
CA THR A 53 7.12 -11.72 2.41
C THR A 53 7.04 -10.26 2.02
N VAL A 54 6.33 -9.47 2.79
CA VAL A 54 6.09 -8.07 2.51
C VAL A 54 6.76 -7.21 3.56
N ARG A 55 7.40 -6.14 3.15
CA ARG A 55 7.94 -5.17 4.07
C ARG A 55 7.56 -3.81 3.57
N SER A 56 7.12 -2.92 4.43
CA SER A 56 6.67 -1.59 4.05
C SER A 56 7.44 -0.54 4.81
N ARG A 57 7.99 0.45 4.10
CA ARG A 57 8.69 1.51 4.74
C ARG A 57 8.56 2.78 3.96
N ASP A 58 8.00 3.81 4.55
CA ASP A 58 7.87 5.12 3.91
C ASP A 58 7.21 5.06 2.52
N GLY A 59 6.25 4.21 2.36
CA GLY A 59 5.55 4.09 1.08
C GLY A 59 6.19 3.13 0.11
N TYR A 60 7.40 2.65 0.42
CA TYR A 60 8.04 1.69 -0.45
C TYR A 60 7.81 0.30 0.11
N VAL A 61 7.46 -0.60 -0.76
CA VAL A 61 7.18 -1.97 -0.35
C VAL A 61 8.21 -2.88 -0.97
N THR A 62 8.80 -3.74 -0.17
CA THR A 62 9.71 -4.75 -0.67
C THR A 62 9.00 -6.09 -0.63
N LEU A 63 8.99 -6.79 -1.74
CA LEU A 63 8.42 -8.11 -1.81
C LEU A 63 9.55 -9.10 -2.00
N SER A 64 9.56 -10.17 -1.24
CA SER A 64 10.61 -11.18 -1.38
C SER A 64 10.00 -12.56 -1.22
N GLY A 65 10.72 -13.57 -1.56
CA GLY A 65 10.26 -14.93 -1.44
C GLY A 65 10.20 -15.62 -2.79
N PHE A 66 9.22 -16.46 -2.96
CA PHE A 66 9.14 -17.28 -4.17
C PHE A 66 7.73 -17.36 -4.73
N ALA A 67 7.64 -17.45 -6.04
CA ALA A 67 6.38 -17.67 -6.71
C ALA A 67 6.61 -18.70 -7.78
N ALA A 68 5.58 -19.28 -8.30
CA ALA A 68 5.71 -20.37 -9.27
C ALA A 68 6.17 -19.90 -10.63
N THR A 69 5.76 -18.72 -11.06
CA THR A 69 6.08 -18.26 -12.39
C THR A 69 6.41 -16.78 -12.39
N MET A 70 6.97 -16.31 -13.49
CA MET A 70 7.25 -14.90 -13.64
C MET A 70 5.96 -14.12 -13.72
N GLU A 71 4.92 -14.71 -14.26
CA GLU A 71 3.64 -14.03 -14.33
C GLU A 71 3.09 -13.80 -12.95
N ASP A 72 3.29 -14.73 -12.04
CA ASP A 72 2.82 -14.56 -10.68
C ASP A 72 3.58 -13.43 -10.01
N ILE A 73 4.86 -13.32 -10.29
CA ILE A 73 5.66 -12.24 -9.72
C ILE A 73 5.13 -10.90 -10.26
N ALA A 74 4.86 -10.82 -11.54
CA ALA A 74 4.36 -9.59 -12.12
C ALA A 74 3.00 -9.23 -11.52
N GLU A 75 2.20 -10.23 -11.26
CA GLU A 75 0.91 -10.00 -10.68
C GLU A 75 1.06 -9.46 -9.26
N ALA A 76 1.99 -10.00 -8.50
CA ALA A 76 2.20 -9.55 -7.13
C ALA A 76 2.64 -8.09 -7.12
N VAL A 77 3.52 -7.72 -8.02
CA VAL A 77 3.98 -6.35 -8.10
C VAL A 77 2.83 -5.44 -8.51
N ARG A 78 2.04 -5.85 -9.48
CA ARG A 78 0.95 -5.04 -9.94
C ARG A 78 -0.08 -4.82 -8.85
N LEU A 79 -0.42 -5.85 -8.11
CA LEU A 79 -1.38 -5.70 -7.03
C LEU A 79 -0.84 -4.79 -5.95
N THR A 80 0.44 -4.88 -5.66
CA THR A 80 1.05 -4.05 -4.64
C THR A 80 1.01 -2.58 -5.05
N LEU A 81 1.28 -2.31 -6.32
CA LEU A 81 1.28 -0.95 -6.79
C LEU A 81 -0.10 -0.30 -6.75
N ARG A 82 -1.14 -1.08 -6.68
CA ARG A 82 -2.46 -0.52 -6.61
C ARG A 82 -2.89 -0.19 -5.19
N VAL A 83 -2.14 -0.62 -4.21
CA VAL A 83 -2.50 -0.37 -2.83
C VAL A 83 -2.26 1.10 -2.51
N ARG A 84 -3.24 1.74 -1.88
CA ARG A 84 -3.13 3.13 -1.57
C ARG A 84 -2.00 3.39 -0.64
N GLY A 85 -1.23 4.36 -0.90
CA GLY A 85 -0.07 4.73 -0.09
C GLY A 85 1.24 4.17 -0.59
N VAL A 86 1.20 3.21 -1.51
CA VAL A 86 2.42 2.63 -2.03
C VAL A 86 2.98 3.54 -3.11
N THR A 87 4.22 3.96 -2.96
CA THR A 87 4.86 4.82 -3.92
C THR A 87 5.88 4.09 -4.77
N GLY A 88 6.26 2.90 -4.37
CA GLY A 88 7.18 2.10 -5.18
C GLY A 88 7.29 0.71 -4.63
N VAL A 89 7.74 -0.20 -5.47
CA VAL A 89 7.88 -1.60 -5.08
C VAL A 89 9.27 -2.08 -5.47
N ASP A 90 9.92 -2.73 -4.52
CA ASP A 90 11.21 -3.35 -4.77
C ASP A 90 10.94 -4.84 -4.83
N ASN A 91 11.05 -5.42 -5.98
CA ASN A 91 10.71 -6.82 -6.16
C ASN A 91 11.92 -7.72 -6.02
N LYS A 92 11.89 -8.56 -5.01
CA LYS A 92 12.94 -9.54 -4.80
C LYS A 92 12.36 -10.94 -4.78
N ILE A 93 11.25 -11.13 -5.46
CA ILE A 93 10.63 -12.44 -5.53
C ILE A 93 11.35 -13.26 -6.60
N ARG A 94 11.57 -14.53 -6.34
CA ARG A 94 12.20 -15.41 -7.29
C ARG A 94 11.28 -16.51 -7.68
N VAL A 95 11.49 -17.07 -8.84
CA VAL A 95 10.69 -18.17 -9.29
C VAL A 95 11.18 -19.41 -8.56
N ALA A 96 10.25 -20.15 -7.98
CA ALA A 96 10.60 -21.35 -7.28
C ALA A 96 10.70 -22.49 -8.28
N VAL A 97 11.83 -23.08 -8.36
CA VAL A 97 11.99 -24.14 -9.27
C VAL A 97 11.75 -25.42 -8.55
N ARG A 98 10.66 -26.05 -8.74
CA ARG A 98 10.40 -27.17 -8.09
C ARG A 98 10.44 -28.32 -8.86
N ALA A 99 10.84 -28.38 -9.94
CA ALA A 99 10.90 -29.41 -10.77
C ALA A 99 11.41 -30.59 -10.19
N SER A 100 12.12 -30.41 -9.40
CA SER A 100 12.69 -31.40 -8.89
C SER A 100 11.91 -32.43 -8.43
N ARG A 101 11.32 -32.61 -8.31
CA ARG A 101 10.91 -33.42 -7.90
C ARG A 101 10.52 -34.15 -8.42
N ALA A 102 10.63 -34.14 -8.80
CA ALA A 102 10.19 -34.84 -9.36
C ALA A 102 10.13 -35.77 -9.11
#